data_3e370a0f070ce775ea9dc87115635a7c
#
_entry.id   3e370a0f070ce775ea9dc87115635a7c
#
_cell.length_a   1.000
_cell.length_b   1.000
_cell.length_c   1.000
_cell.angle_alpha   90.00
_cell.angle_beta   90.00
_cell.angle_gamma   90.00
#
_symmetry.space_group_name_H-M   'P 1'
#
loop_
_entity.id
_entity.type
_entity.pdbx_description
1 polymer ?
#
loop_
_entity_poly.entity_id
_entity_poly.type
_entity_poly.pdbx_seq_one_letter_code
_entity_poly.pdbx_strand_id
1 'polypeptide(L)'
;MKQLVCMFQKELAAGLLTYNLICGFMVKASLLADLLPSKLSFKKCWRRVREVFLKGVPLWVYEENSLVNYLLQRLAKCKLPHQSGKVRYEPRKVRRRPAIFPNLKGDRNTARQELLEQFANS
;
A
#
# COMPACT_ATOMS: atom_id res chain seq x y z
N MET A 1 -18.33 31.55 -1.07
CA MET A 1 -18.30 30.37 -0.19
C MET A 1 -19.00 29.16 -0.76
N LYS A 2 -20.23 29.25 -1.26
CA LYS A 2 -20.95 28.09 -1.82
C LYS A 2 -20.23 27.39 -2.98
N GLN A 3 -19.58 28.10 -3.86
CA GLN A 3 -18.81 27.52 -4.97
C GLN A 3 -17.59 26.71 -4.49
N LEU A 4 -16.90 27.17 -3.46
CA LEU A 4 -15.72 26.53 -2.91
C LEU A 4 -16.07 25.19 -2.24
N VAL A 5 -17.18 25.14 -1.52
CA VAL A 5 -17.71 23.91 -0.91
C VAL A 5 -18.12 22.89 -1.99
N CYS A 6 -18.78 23.38 -3.06
CA CYS A 6 -19.18 22.52 -4.18
C CYS A 6 -17.98 21.94 -4.93
N MET A 7 -16.91 22.71 -5.14
CA MET A 7 -15.67 22.24 -5.74
C MET A 7 -15.01 21.19 -4.87
N PHE A 8 -14.88 21.43 -3.57
CA PHE A 8 -14.32 20.48 -2.63
C PHE A 8 -15.07 19.15 -2.60
N GLN A 9 -16.41 19.21 -2.59
CA GLN A 9 -17.26 18.01 -2.65
C GLN A 9 -17.03 17.20 -3.94
N LYS A 10 -16.89 17.87 -5.09
CA LYS A 10 -16.62 17.23 -6.37
C LYS A 10 -15.23 16.57 -6.39
N GLU A 11 -14.22 17.24 -5.88
CA GLU A 11 -12.86 16.70 -5.79
C GLU A 11 -12.80 15.49 -4.87
N LEU A 12 -13.45 15.58 -3.71
CA LEU A 12 -13.54 14.46 -2.76
C LEU A 12 -14.26 13.26 -3.39
N ALA A 13 -15.40 13.48 -4.04
CA ALA A 13 -16.14 12.43 -4.71
C ALA A 13 -15.35 11.78 -5.83
N ALA A 14 -14.65 12.56 -6.65
CA ALA A 14 -13.78 12.05 -7.70
C ALA A 14 -12.61 11.23 -7.12
N GLY A 15 -12.01 11.67 -6.03
CA GLY A 15 -10.96 10.95 -5.34
C GLY A 15 -11.44 9.59 -4.79
N LEU A 16 -12.60 9.57 -4.15
CA LEU A 16 -13.21 8.34 -3.63
C LEU A 16 -13.59 7.35 -4.74
N LEU A 17 -14.17 7.84 -5.84
CA LEU A 17 -14.48 7.01 -7.01
C LEU A 17 -13.22 6.39 -7.62
N THR A 18 -12.18 7.19 -7.77
CA THR A 18 -10.90 6.73 -8.30
C THR A 18 -10.26 5.68 -7.40
N TYR A 19 -10.27 5.91 -6.09
CA TYR A 19 -9.77 4.94 -5.12
C TYR A 19 -10.52 3.60 -5.20
N ASN A 20 -11.84 3.65 -5.19
CA ASN A 20 -12.68 2.45 -5.27
C ASN A 20 -12.49 1.70 -6.59
N LEU A 21 -12.34 2.42 -7.71
CA LEU A 21 -12.07 1.82 -9.01
C LEU A 21 -10.75 1.03 -9.00
N ILE A 22 -9.69 1.62 -8.46
CA ILE A 22 -8.39 0.96 -8.37
C ILE A 22 -8.44 -0.24 -7.44
N CYS A 23 -9.11 -0.14 -6.30
CA CYS A 23 -9.33 -1.27 -5.41
C CYS A 23 -10.08 -2.41 -6.11
N GLY A 24 -11.12 -2.09 -6.89
CA GLY A 24 -11.84 -3.07 -7.70
C GLY A 24 -10.95 -3.78 -8.73
N PHE A 25 -10.09 -3.04 -9.42
CA PHE A 25 -9.10 -3.63 -10.33
C PHE A 25 -8.07 -4.49 -9.59
N MET A 26 -7.62 -4.08 -8.41
CA MET A 26 -6.70 -4.87 -7.60
C MET A 26 -7.31 -6.21 -7.17
N VAL A 27 -8.58 -6.21 -6.76
CA VAL A 27 -9.31 -7.44 -6.41
C VAL A 27 -9.39 -8.37 -7.61
N LYS A 28 -9.81 -7.87 -8.77
CA LYS A 28 -9.86 -8.69 -10.00
C LYS A 28 -8.48 -9.21 -10.42
N ALA A 29 -7.46 -8.38 -10.35
CA ALA A 29 -6.10 -8.79 -10.68
C ALA A 29 -5.53 -9.83 -9.70
N SER A 30 -5.89 -9.74 -8.43
CA SER A 30 -5.49 -10.71 -7.41
C SER A 30 -6.13 -12.08 -7.65
N LEU A 31 -7.39 -12.11 -8.06
CA LEU A 31 -8.08 -13.34 -8.43
C LEU A 31 -7.43 -14.03 -9.64
N LEU A 32 -7.02 -13.26 -10.66
CA LEU A 32 -6.32 -13.80 -11.81
C LEU A 32 -4.93 -14.38 -11.48
N ALA A 33 -4.27 -13.81 -10.47
CA ALA A 33 -2.93 -14.20 -10.06
C ALA A 33 -2.93 -15.22 -8.91
N ASP A 34 -4.10 -15.67 -8.46
CA ASP A 34 -4.28 -16.52 -7.27
C ASP A 34 -3.53 -15.96 -6.02
N LEU A 35 -3.73 -14.68 -5.77
CA LEU A 35 -3.10 -13.94 -4.69
C LEU A 35 -4.15 -13.24 -3.83
N LEU A 36 -3.80 -12.96 -2.59
CA LEU A 36 -4.61 -12.07 -1.76
C LEU A 36 -4.46 -10.61 -2.24
N PRO A 37 -5.54 -9.82 -2.30
CA PRO A 37 -5.49 -8.40 -2.68
C PRO A 37 -4.51 -7.58 -1.83
N SER A 38 -4.34 -7.94 -0.56
CA SER A 38 -3.39 -7.33 0.38
C SER A 38 -1.91 -7.53 0.01
N LYS A 39 -1.61 -8.47 -0.88
CA LYS A 39 -0.25 -8.71 -1.40
C LYS A 39 0.11 -7.81 -2.58
N LEU A 40 -0.86 -7.06 -3.11
CA LEU A 40 -0.63 -6.09 -4.17
C LEU A 40 -0.34 -4.70 -3.59
N SER A 41 0.56 -3.97 -4.24
CA SER A 41 0.89 -2.60 -3.84
C SER A 41 -0.05 -1.60 -4.50
N PHE A 42 -0.89 -0.91 -3.73
CA PHE A 42 -1.77 0.14 -4.22
C PHE A 42 -1.01 1.22 -5.01
N LYS A 43 0.12 1.69 -4.48
CA LYS A 43 0.95 2.72 -5.15
C LYS A 43 1.46 2.26 -6.52
N LYS A 44 1.86 1.00 -6.66
CA LYS A 44 2.30 0.45 -7.94
C LYS A 44 1.12 0.28 -8.90
N CYS A 45 -0.03 -0.21 -8.41
CA CYS A 45 -1.26 -0.36 -9.18
C CYS A 45 -1.75 1.00 -9.70
N TRP A 46 -1.83 2.00 -8.84
CA TRP A 46 -2.17 3.36 -9.21
C TRP A 46 -1.30 3.90 -10.34
N ARG A 47 0.02 3.74 -10.21
CA ARG A 47 0.98 4.17 -11.23
C ARG A 47 0.72 3.48 -12.58
N ARG A 48 0.44 2.18 -12.58
CA ARG A 48 0.17 1.42 -13.81
C ARG A 48 -1.15 1.84 -14.47
N VAL A 49 -2.20 2.02 -13.70
CA VAL A 49 -3.47 2.53 -14.21
C VAL A 49 -3.27 3.91 -14.84
N ARG A 50 -2.60 4.81 -14.13
CA ARG A 50 -2.29 6.15 -14.63
C ARG A 50 -1.45 6.13 -15.91
N GLU A 51 -0.46 5.25 -16.01
CA GLU A 51 0.36 5.09 -17.23
C GLU A 51 -0.52 4.70 -18.43
N VAL A 52 -1.45 3.77 -18.26
CA VAL A 52 -2.36 3.35 -19.33
C VAL A 52 -3.24 4.52 -19.80
N PHE A 53 -3.78 5.31 -18.87
CA PHE A 53 -4.62 6.46 -19.22
C PHE A 53 -3.84 7.61 -19.86
N LEU A 54 -2.58 7.86 -19.47
CA LEU A 54 -1.79 8.98 -19.98
C LEU A 54 -1.01 8.64 -21.25
N LYS A 55 -0.47 7.43 -21.33
CA LYS A 55 0.41 7.01 -22.44
C LYS A 55 -0.30 6.16 -23.48
N GLY A 56 -1.52 5.70 -23.17
CA GLY A 56 -2.23 4.75 -24.00
C GLY A 56 -1.67 3.32 -23.86
N VAL A 57 -2.16 2.46 -24.70
CA VAL A 57 -1.79 1.04 -24.77
C VAL A 57 -1.24 0.71 -26.15
N PRO A 58 -0.44 -0.35 -26.30
CA PRO A 58 0.00 -0.83 -27.59
C PRO A 58 -1.18 -1.15 -28.53
N LEU A 59 -1.00 -0.94 -29.83
CA LEU A 59 -2.05 -1.11 -30.84
C LEU A 59 -2.67 -2.52 -30.82
N TRP A 60 -1.88 -3.57 -30.58
CA TRP A 60 -2.36 -4.95 -30.50
C TRP A 60 -3.41 -5.18 -29.40
N VAL A 61 -3.40 -4.38 -28.34
CA VAL A 61 -4.40 -4.45 -27.25
C VAL A 61 -5.78 -3.99 -27.75
N TYR A 62 -5.80 -3.01 -28.64
CA TYR A 62 -7.05 -2.55 -29.26
C TYR A 62 -7.63 -3.57 -30.24
N GLU A 63 -6.79 -4.26 -30.97
CA GLU A 63 -7.20 -5.30 -31.94
C GLU A 63 -7.87 -6.49 -31.23
N GLU A 64 -7.37 -6.88 -30.05
CA GLU A 64 -7.93 -8.01 -29.29
C GLU A 64 -9.08 -7.61 -28.36
N ASN A 65 -9.52 -6.36 -28.34
CA ASN A 65 -10.56 -5.87 -27.41
C ASN A 65 -10.31 -6.22 -25.92
N SER A 66 -9.04 -6.35 -25.54
CA SER A 66 -8.62 -6.90 -24.26
C SER A 66 -7.96 -5.89 -23.33
N LEU A 67 -8.32 -4.59 -23.46
CA LEU A 67 -7.76 -3.52 -22.62
C LEU A 67 -7.83 -3.86 -21.12
N VAL A 68 -8.96 -4.39 -20.68
CA VAL A 68 -9.17 -4.76 -19.28
C VAL A 68 -8.23 -5.90 -18.90
N ASN A 69 -8.12 -6.93 -19.73
CA ASN A 69 -7.25 -8.08 -19.48
C ASN A 69 -5.77 -7.66 -19.47
N TYR A 70 -5.36 -6.80 -20.38
CA TYR A 70 -4.02 -6.22 -20.39
C TYR A 70 -3.70 -5.48 -19.11
N LEU A 71 -4.63 -4.62 -18.65
CA LEU A 71 -4.48 -3.87 -17.41
C LEU A 71 -4.39 -4.82 -16.21
N LEU A 72 -5.28 -5.79 -16.10
CA LEU A 72 -5.31 -6.75 -15.00
C LEU A 72 -4.03 -7.59 -14.92
N GLN A 73 -3.48 -8.04 -16.04
CA GLN A 73 -2.21 -8.76 -16.08
C GLN A 73 -1.04 -7.89 -15.59
N ARG A 74 -1.03 -6.61 -15.94
CA ARG A 74 -0.01 -5.67 -15.44
C ARG A 74 -0.15 -5.40 -13.95
N LEU A 75 -1.38 -5.30 -13.44
CA LEU A 75 -1.64 -5.11 -12.02
C LEU A 75 -1.27 -6.34 -11.19
N ALA A 76 -1.49 -7.53 -11.70
CA ALA A 76 -1.10 -8.79 -11.05
C ALA A 76 0.42 -8.88 -10.76
N LYS A 77 1.23 -8.17 -11.55
CA LYS A 77 2.69 -8.08 -11.34
C LYS A 77 3.10 -7.05 -10.27
N CYS A 78 2.17 -6.24 -9.80
CA CYS A 78 2.44 -5.18 -8.82
C CYS A 78 2.51 -5.69 -7.37
N LYS A 79 3.19 -6.81 -7.16
CA LYS A 79 3.32 -7.42 -5.82
C LYS A 79 4.11 -6.53 -4.87
N LEU A 80 3.73 -6.59 -3.59
CA LEU A 80 4.55 -6.04 -2.52
C LEU A 80 5.86 -6.83 -2.44
N PRO A 81 6.98 -6.18 -2.12
CA PRO A 81 8.22 -6.90 -1.87
C PRO A 81 7.99 -7.86 -0.70
N HIS A 82 8.49 -9.09 -0.85
CA HIS A 82 8.44 -10.07 0.22
C HIS A 82 9.23 -9.51 1.41
N GLN A 83 8.54 -9.16 2.47
CA GLN A 83 9.19 -8.90 3.73
C GLN A 83 9.68 -10.26 4.23
N SER A 84 10.96 -10.55 4.04
CA SER A 84 11.61 -11.69 4.68
C SER A 84 11.49 -11.46 6.19
N GLY A 85 10.52 -12.18 6.76
CA GLY A 85 9.97 -11.85 8.06
C GLY A 85 10.90 -12.23 9.20
N LYS A 86 11.89 -11.43 9.47
CA LYS A 86 12.34 -11.28 10.86
C LYS A 86 11.46 -10.21 11.48
N VAL A 87 10.52 -10.63 12.32
CA VAL A 87 9.76 -9.72 13.17
C VAL A 87 10.80 -8.92 13.96
N ARG A 88 10.90 -7.65 13.63
CA ARG A 88 11.88 -6.77 14.25
C ARG A 88 11.28 -6.23 15.52
N TYR A 89 11.54 -6.90 16.62
CA TYR A 89 11.23 -6.37 17.95
C TYR A 89 12.28 -5.31 18.29
N GLU A 90 11.90 -4.05 18.13
CA GLU A 90 12.75 -2.95 18.57
C GLU A 90 12.19 -2.41 19.88
N PRO A 91 13.00 -2.37 20.95
CA PRO A 91 12.58 -1.76 22.21
C PRO A 91 12.36 -0.26 21.98
N ARG A 92 11.14 0.20 22.17
CA ARG A 92 10.78 1.60 22.14
C ARG A 92 10.37 2.06 23.51
N LYS A 93 11.00 3.12 24.00
CA LYS A 93 10.57 3.75 25.23
C LYS A 93 9.37 4.65 24.94
N VAL A 94 8.18 4.24 25.43
CA VAL A 94 6.96 5.03 25.27
C VAL A 94 6.90 6.08 26.39
N ARG A 95 6.89 7.36 26.02
CA ARG A 95 6.59 8.47 26.97
C ARG A 95 5.16 8.95 26.77
N ARG A 96 4.48 9.21 27.91
CA ARG A 96 3.12 9.79 27.91
C ARG A 96 3.04 11.27 27.48
N ARG A 97 4.16 11.97 27.29
CA ARG A 97 4.18 13.37 26.82
C ARG A 97 5.27 13.65 25.80
N PRO A 98 4.97 14.62 24.91
CA PRO A 98 5.70 14.82 23.70
C PRO A 98 7.03 15.50 23.93
N ALA A 99 7.83 15.34 22.99
CA ALA A 99 8.88 16.23 22.58
C ALA A 99 10.29 15.79 22.83
N ILE A 100 10.68 14.81 23.46
CA ILE A 100 12.07 14.32 23.31
C ILE A 100 12.06 12.82 23.57
N PHE A 101 12.23 12.02 22.53
CA PHE A 101 12.51 10.61 22.68
C PHE A 101 13.87 10.48 23.39
N PRO A 102 13.93 10.01 24.64
CA PRO A 102 15.22 9.81 25.26
C PRO A 102 15.95 8.71 24.51
N ASN A 103 17.19 8.97 24.17
CA ASN A 103 18.05 7.97 23.63
C ASN A 103 18.10 6.75 24.56
N LEU A 104 18.14 5.57 23.98
CA LEU A 104 18.35 4.37 24.74
C LEU A 104 19.69 4.49 25.47
N LYS A 105 19.68 4.47 26.81
CA LYS A 105 20.92 4.45 27.60
C LYS A 105 21.43 3.01 27.64
N GLY A 106 22.51 2.73 26.94
CA GLY A 106 23.13 1.43 26.91
C GLY A 106 23.09 0.73 25.53
N ASP A 107 23.61 -0.48 25.48
CA ASP A 107 23.64 -1.25 24.25
C ASP A 107 22.24 -1.77 23.86
N ARG A 108 21.93 -1.66 22.57
CA ARG A 108 20.65 -2.07 22.02
C ARG A 108 20.36 -3.56 22.18
N ASN A 109 21.41 -4.38 22.15
CA ASN A 109 21.27 -5.83 22.26
C ASN A 109 20.90 -6.25 23.67
N THR A 110 21.48 -5.60 24.68
CA THR A 110 21.14 -5.85 26.11
C THR A 110 19.70 -5.49 26.41
N ALA A 111 19.26 -4.30 25.96
CA ALA A 111 17.87 -3.88 26.14
C ALA A 111 16.85 -4.80 25.42
N ARG A 112 17.27 -5.41 24.32
CA ARG A 112 16.48 -6.40 23.59
C ARG A 112 16.35 -7.72 24.37
N GLN A 113 17.43 -8.19 24.96
CA GLN A 113 17.45 -9.41 25.77
C GLN A 113 16.57 -9.24 27.01
N GLU A 114 16.69 -8.14 27.74
CA GLU A 114 15.86 -7.82 28.90
C GLU A 114 14.36 -7.81 28.56
N LEU A 115 13.98 -7.26 27.41
CA LEU A 115 12.58 -7.31 26.95
C LEU A 115 12.11 -8.73 26.65
N LEU A 116 12.92 -9.53 25.98
CA LEU A 116 12.56 -10.92 25.67
C LEU A 116 12.40 -11.76 26.94
N GLU A 117 13.25 -11.54 27.96
CA GLU A 117 13.14 -12.20 29.27
C GLU A 117 11.88 -11.76 30.02
N GLN A 118 11.50 -10.47 29.96
CA GLN A 118 10.25 -9.98 30.54
C GLN A 118 9.01 -10.63 29.92
N PHE A 119 9.01 -10.81 28.60
CA PHE A 119 7.92 -11.48 27.90
C PHE A 119 7.87 -12.99 28.14
N ALA A 120 9.01 -13.62 28.36
CA ALA A 120 9.08 -15.06 28.67
C ALA A 120 8.59 -15.38 30.10
N ASN A 121 8.69 -14.41 31.03
CA ASN A 121 8.31 -14.55 32.41
C ASN A 121 6.88 -14.02 32.73
N SER A 122 6.16 -13.53 31.70
CA SER A 122 4.77 -13.09 31.80
C SER A 122 3.81 -14.14 31.28
#